data_02a1ae3e1c337b64187d0937f7a068ba
#
_entry.id   02a1ae3e1c337b64187d0937f7a068ba
#
_cell.length_a   1.000
_cell.length_b   1.000
_cell.length_c   1.000
_cell.angle_alpha   90.00
_cell.angle_beta   90.00
_cell.angle_gamma   90.00
#
_symmetry.space_group_name_H-M   'P 1'
#
loop_
_entity.id
_entity.type
_entity.pdbx_description
1 polymer ?
#
loop_
_entity_poly.entity_id
_entity_poly.type
_entity_poly.pdbx_seq_one_letter_code
_entity_poly.pdbx_strand_id
1 'polypeptide(L)'
;MTLADEAITWYDLHARDLPWRQPETTPWGVLVSEVMLQQTPVVRVEPAWRSWMTRWPTPAALAADPQSEAVRMWGRLGYPRRAMRLHACALAIVERHGGRVPDDLDQLLALPGVGTYTGRAVATFAYGQRHPVVDTNVRRVVSRVVEGKPDAGPATTAADLVAMEELLPEEPPCAARASIAFMELGAIVCTARSPKCAECPFRDVCAWRLSGEPLPEGPSRKPQRYAGTDRQVRGLLLEVLRHATGPVPRQRLDVVWSDEVQRARALSGLVEDGLVEAFGAEEFILAGDAPKGEVQTL
;
A
#
# COMPACT_ATOMS: atom_id res chain seq x y z
N MET A 1 26.60 -3.75 -20.69
CA MET A 1 25.28 -3.30 -20.28
C MET A 1 25.04 -3.88 -18.89
N THR A 2 24.69 -3.07 -17.93
CA THR A 2 24.43 -3.52 -16.55
C THR A 2 23.03 -4.13 -16.46
N LEU A 3 22.74 -4.86 -15.36
CA LEU A 3 21.36 -5.34 -15.10
C LEU A 3 20.35 -4.18 -15.01
N ALA A 4 20.78 -3.04 -14.48
CA ALA A 4 19.94 -1.84 -14.45
C ALA A 4 19.60 -1.32 -15.85
N ASP A 5 20.59 -1.24 -16.75
CA ASP A 5 20.38 -0.80 -18.14
C ASP A 5 19.38 -1.72 -18.88
N GLU A 6 19.53 -3.03 -18.71
CA GLU A 6 18.61 -4.01 -19.30
C GLU A 6 17.20 -3.90 -18.74
N ALA A 7 17.09 -3.71 -17.42
CA ALA A 7 15.79 -3.50 -16.76
C ALA A 7 15.10 -2.23 -17.25
N ILE A 8 15.83 -1.11 -17.34
CA ILE A 8 15.30 0.17 -17.83
C ILE A 8 14.85 0.05 -19.29
N THR A 9 15.69 -0.52 -20.15
CA THR A 9 15.35 -0.72 -21.58
C THR A 9 14.07 -1.54 -21.73
N TRP A 10 13.96 -2.64 -20.96
CA TRP A 10 12.76 -3.47 -20.97
C TRP A 10 11.54 -2.69 -20.45
N TYR A 11 11.68 -1.94 -19.36
CA TYR A 11 10.62 -1.16 -18.74
C TYR A 11 10.05 -0.12 -19.72
N ASP A 12 10.90 0.56 -20.46
CA ASP A 12 10.51 1.60 -21.43
C ASP A 12 9.60 1.05 -22.54
N LEU A 13 9.71 -0.23 -22.85
CA LEU A 13 8.95 -0.91 -23.90
C LEU A 13 7.70 -1.66 -23.38
N HIS A 14 7.67 -2.06 -22.11
CA HIS A 14 6.70 -3.05 -21.61
C HIS A 14 5.96 -2.62 -20.33
N ALA A 15 6.30 -1.47 -19.76
CA ALA A 15 5.69 -1.02 -18.51
C ALA A 15 4.18 -0.86 -18.66
N ARG A 16 3.44 -1.24 -17.59
CA ARG A 16 2.01 -0.94 -17.50
C ARG A 16 1.79 0.56 -17.40
N ASP A 17 0.77 1.03 -18.09
CA ASP A 17 0.29 2.40 -17.96
C ASP A 17 -0.51 2.55 -16.65
N LEU A 18 0.14 3.04 -15.60
CA LEU A 18 -0.46 3.22 -14.29
C LEU A 18 -0.57 4.72 -13.97
N PRO A 19 -1.73 5.18 -13.45
CA PRO A 19 -2.00 6.62 -13.30
C PRO A 19 -1.03 7.31 -12.33
N TRP A 20 -0.52 6.61 -11.32
CA TRP A 20 0.48 7.15 -10.37
C TRP A 20 1.92 7.17 -10.90
N ARG A 21 2.14 6.75 -12.15
CA ARG A 21 3.45 6.79 -12.84
C ARG A 21 3.49 7.86 -13.94
N GLN A 22 2.39 8.59 -14.12
CA GLN A 22 2.32 9.63 -15.12
C GLN A 22 3.14 10.86 -14.70
N PRO A 23 3.76 11.57 -15.64
CA PRO A 23 4.63 12.72 -15.34
C PRO A 23 3.95 13.83 -14.53
N GLU A 24 2.62 13.98 -14.69
CA GLU A 24 1.81 14.97 -14.00
C GLU A 24 1.41 14.55 -12.59
N THR A 25 1.69 13.31 -12.18
CA THR A 25 1.33 12.83 -10.85
C THR A 25 2.17 13.53 -9.78
N THR A 26 1.48 14.18 -8.87
CA THR A 26 2.13 14.87 -7.74
C THR A 26 2.77 13.90 -6.73
N PRO A 27 3.75 14.34 -5.92
CA PRO A 27 4.29 13.53 -4.84
C PRO A 27 3.22 13.02 -3.85
N TRP A 28 2.13 13.77 -3.67
CA TRP A 28 0.97 13.31 -2.91
C TRP A 28 0.29 12.12 -3.59
N GLY A 29 0.08 12.18 -4.89
CA GLY A 29 -0.51 11.07 -5.65
C GLY A 29 0.34 9.80 -5.58
N VAL A 30 1.67 9.94 -5.64
CA VAL A 30 2.61 8.82 -5.45
C VAL A 30 2.50 8.25 -4.02
N LEU A 31 2.51 9.09 -2.97
CA LEU A 31 2.37 8.65 -1.58
C LEU A 31 1.04 7.90 -1.36
N VAL A 32 -0.07 8.43 -1.89
CA VAL A 32 -1.37 7.76 -1.81
C VAL A 32 -1.34 6.39 -2.47
N SER A 33 -0.75 6.27 -3.67
CA SER A 33 -0.64 4.98 -4.37
C SER A 33 0.18 3.97 -3.58
N GLU A 34 1.32 4.37 -3.03
CA GLU A 34 2.20 3.49 -2.23
C GLU A 34 1.50 2.97 -0.97
N VAL A 35 0.70 3.80 -0.30
CA VAL A 35 -0.10 3.36 0.84
C VAL A 35 -1.23 2.43 0.40
N MET A 36 -1.91 2.71 -0.72
CA MET A 36 -3.01 1.87 -1.22
C MET A 36 -2.52 0.50 -1.73
N LEU A 37 -1.33 0.45 -2.33
CA LEU A 37 -0.74 -0.76 -2.90
C LEU A 37 -0.22 -1.75 -1.84
N GLN A 38 -0.06 -1.33 -0.58
CA GLN A 38 0.33 -2.25 0.49
C GLN A 38 -0.63 -3.44 0.57
N GLN A 39 -0.17 -4.64 0.17
CA GLN A 39 -0.96 -5.88 0.18
C GLN A 39 -2.30 -5.82 -0.60
N THR A 40 -2.44 -4.90 -1.55
CA THR A 40 -3.64 -4.74 -2.36
C THR A 40 -3.27 -4.77 -3.85
N PRO A 41 -3.90 -5.64 -4.66
CA PRO A 41 -3.60 -5.71 -6.10
C PRO A 41 -3.94 -4.41 -6.84
N VAL A 42 -3.13 -4.07 -7.85
CA VAL A 42 -3.26 -2.88 -8.72
C VAL A 42 -4.67 -2.69 -9.24
N VAL A 43 -5.30 -3.76 -9.76
CA VAL A 43 -6.65 -3.72 -10.33
C VAL A 43 -7.72 -3.23 -9.34
N ARG A 44 -7.50 -3.37 -8.05
CA ARG A 44 -8.39 -2.86 -7.00
C ARG A 44 -8.00 -1.44 -6.56
N VAL A 45 -6.73 -1.11 -6.64
CA VAL A 45 -6.20 0.20 -6.21
C VAL A 45 -6.51 1.28 -7.23
N GLU A 46 -6.33 1.00 -8.51
CA GLU A 46 -6.47 2.01 -9.57
C GLU A 46 -7.80 2.80 -9.52
N PRO A 47 -8.98 2.15 -9.53
CA PRO A 47 -10.24 2.89 -9.47
C PRO A 47 -10.41 3.68 -8.14
N ALA A 48 -9.94 3.12 -7.03
CA ALA A 48 -10.00 3.79 -5.74
C ALA A 48 -9.05 5.00 -5.68
N TRP A 49 -7.84 4.88 -6.23
CA TRP A 49 -6.88 5.97 -6.31
C TRP A 49 -7.41 7.12 -7.17
N ARG A 50 -7.99 6.84 -8.34
CA ARG A 50 -8.60 7.86 -9.20
C ARG A 50 -9.71 8.63 -8.48
N SER A 51 -10.63 7.92 -7.81
CA SER A 51 -11.69 8.54 -7.00
C SER A 51 -11.13 9.35 -5.84
N TRP A 52 -10.09 8.84 -5.17
CA TRP A 52 -9.41 9.52 -4.07
C TRP A 52 -8.75 10.82 -4.53
N MET A 53 -7.97 10.77 -5.62
CA MET A 53 -7.28 11.94 -6.16
C MET A 53 -8.23 12.99 -6.75
N THR A 54 -9.40 12.56 -7.26
CA THR A 54 -10.46 13.49 -7.66
C THR A 54 -11.02 14.26 -6.48
N ARG A 55 -11.25 13.60 -5.35
CA ARG A 55 -11.79 14.23 -4.14
C ARG A 55 -10.73 15.00 -3.37
N TRP A 56 -9.55 14.45 -3.23
CA TRP A 56 -8.45 14.99 -2.42
C TRP A 56 -7.15 15.08 -3.20
N PRO A 57 -7.04 16.02 -4.14
CA PRO A 57 -5.84 16.16 -4.99
C PRO A 57 -4.61 16.65 -4.23
N THR A 58 -4.77 17.11 -2.99
CA THR A 58 -3.68 17.61 -2.13
C THR A 58 -3.81 17.09 -0.70
N PRO A 59 -2.72 17.08 0.10
CA PRO A 59 -2.80 16.77 1.52
C PRO A 59 -3.79 17.68 2.27
N ALA A 60 -3.80 18.97 1.94
CA ALA A 60 -4.68 19.94 2.57
C ALA A 60 -6.17 19.63 2.32
N ALA A 61 -6.53 19.16 1.14
CA ALA A 61 -7.88 18.74 0.82
C ALA A 61 -8.34 17.57 1.70
N LEU A 62 -7.47 16.56 1.91
CA LEU A 62 -7.79 15.43 2.79
C LEU A 62 -7.82 15.85 4.27
N ALA A 63 -6.89 16.69 4.69
CA ALA A 63 -6.82 17.18 6.08
C ALA A 63 -8.02 18.04 6.48
N ALA A 64 -8.70 18.66 5.52
CA ALA A 64 -9.89 19.47 5.76
C ALA A 64 -11.17 18.64 6.01
N ASP A 65 -11.19 17.39 5.55
CA ASP A 65 -12.30 16.46 5.79
C ASP A 65 -12.07 15.66 7.08
N PRO A 66 -13.13 15.19 7.76
CA PRO A 66 -12.97 14.32 8.92
C PRO A 66 -12.37 12.95 8.51
N GLN A 67 -11.67 12.31 9.45
CA GLN A 67 -11.04 11.01 9.24
C GLN A 67 -12.02 9.93 8.76
N SER A 68 -13.26 9.99 9.21
CA SER A 68 -14.34 9.08 8.80
C SER A 68 -14.57 9.09 7.29
N GLU A 69 -14.43 10.23 6.63
CA GLU A 69 -14.56 10.33 5.17
C GLU A 69 -13.44 9.57 4.44
N ALA A 70 -12.22 9.60 4.96
CA ALA A 70 -11.14 8.77 4.45
C ALA A 70 -11.47 7.26 4.59
N VAL A 71 -12.05 6.83 5.71
CA VAL A 71 -12.49 5.45 5.94
C VAL A 71 -13.65 5.07 5.01
N ARG A 72 -14.60 6.00 4.75
CA ARG A 72 -15.69 5.79 3.78
C ARG A 72 -15.16 5.57 2.37
N MET A 73 -14.34 6.50 1.90
CA MET A 73 -13.77 6.44 0.55
C MET A 73 -12.81 5.26 0.34
N TRP A 74 -12.18 4.77 1.43
CA TRP A 74 -11.33 3.57 1.38
C TRP A 74 -12.08 2.32 0.95
N GLY A 75 -13.37 2.26 1.23
CA GLY A 75 -14.25 1.19 0.80
C GLY A 75 -13.71 -0.20 1.15
N ARG A 76 -13.65 -1.07 0.14
CA ARG A 76 -13.26 -2.48 0.29
C ARG A 76 -11.78 -2.76 -0.03
N LEU A 77 -10.89 -1.77 0.00
CA LEU A 77 -9.45 -2.00 -0.26
C LEU A 77 -8.80 -2.95 0.77
N GLY A 78 -9.42 -3.09 1.95
CA GLY A 78 -8.88 -3.87 3.06
C GLY A 78 -7.91 -3.05 3.93
N TYR A 79 -7.63 -3.57 5.14
CA TYR A 79 -6.74 -2.90 6.10
C TYR A 79 -7.11 -1.41 6.30
N PRO A 80 -8.31 -1.09 6.78
CA PRO A 80 -8.87 0.28 6.79
C PRO A 80 -8.08 1.26 7.66
N ARG A 81 -7.26 0.79 8.61
CA ARG A 81 -6.32 1.63 9.37
C ARG A 81 -5.33 2.39 8.48
N ARG A 82 -5.11 1.95 7.24
CA ARG A 82 -4.27 2.70 6.29
C ARG A 82 -4.92 4.02 5.89
N ALA A 83 -6.26 4.06 5.76
CA ALA A 83 -6.98 5.31 5.50
C ALA A 83 -6.79 6.32 6.63
N MET A 84 -6.91 5.86 7.88
CA MET A 84 -6.67 6.70 9.06
C MET A 84 -5.24 7.24 9.11
N ARG A 85 -4.26 6.37 8.86
CA ARG A 85 -2.85 6.76 8.83
C ARG A 85 -2.56 7.76 7.70
N LEU A 86 -3.18 7.59 6.54
CA LEU A 86 -3.04 8.50 5.41
C LEU A 86 -3.67 9.86 5.72
N HIS A 87 -4.80 9.90 6.43
CA HIS A 87 -5.40 11.12 6.93
C HIS A 87 -4.49 11.83 7.96
N ALA A 88 -3.97 11.10 8.93
CA ALA A 88 -3.01 11.63 9.91
C ALA A 88 -1.71 12.11 9.23
N CYS A 89 -1.26 11.42 8.19
CA CYS A 89 -0.13 11.83 7.35
C CYS A 89 -0.43 13.17 6.65
N ALA A 90 -1.63 13.33 6.08
CA ALA A 90 -2.04 14.59 5.44
C ALA A 90 -2.06 15.75 6.43
N LEU A 91 -2.59 15.56 7.64
CA LEU A 91 -2.54 16.56 8.71
C LEU A 91 -1.09 16.96 9.04
N ALA A 92 -0.22 15.98 9.25
CA ALA A 92 1.19 16.23 9.55
C ALA A 92 1.92 16.98 8.41
N ILE A 93 1.61 16.67 7.15
CA ILE A 93 2.16 17.37 5.98
C ILE A 93 1.70 18.84 5.97
N VAL A 94 0.43 19.10 6.28
CA VAL A 94 -0.08 20.47 6.35
C VAL A 94 0.59 21.25 7.49
N GLU A 95 0.63 20.67 8.68
CA GLU A 95 1.14 21.32 9.89
C GLU A 95 2.65 21.57 9.86
N ARG A 96 3.42 20.61 9.35
CA ARG A 96 4.89 20.62 9.48
C ARG A 96 5.61 21.01 8.19
N HIS A 97 4.97 20.82 7.04
CA HIS A 97 5.58 20.98 5.73
C HIS A 97 4.79 21.92 4.79
N GLY A 98 3.89 22.74 5.35
CA GLY A 98 3.13 23.73 4.57
C GLY A 98 2.29 23.14 3.45
N GLY A 99 1.77 21.91 3.63
CA GLY A 99 0.94 21.21 2.68
C GLY A 99 1.70 20.55 1.52
N ARG A 100 3.02 20.50 1.55
CA ARG A 100 3.88 19.86 0.54
C ARG A 100 4.47 18.57 1.10
N VAL A 101 4.36 17.48 0.36
CA VAL A 101 5.07 16.24 0.72
C VAL A 101 6.57 16.55 0.75
N PRO A 102 7.29 16.28 1.85
CA PRO A 102 8.73 16.54 1.90
C PRO A 102 9.50 15.63 0.95
N ASP A 103 10.62 16.10 0.43
CA ASP A 103 11.56 15.36 -0.41
C ASP A 103 12.72 14.73 0.38
N ASP A 104 12.95 15.18 1.59
CA ASP A 104 13.94 14.61 2.49
C ASP A 104 13.46 13.30 3.10
N LEU A 105 14.31 12.25 3.05
CA LEU A 105 13.94 10.92 3.50
C LEU A 105 13.62 10.86 5.01
N ASP A 106 14.37 11.56 5.85
CA ASP A 106 14.13 11.54 7.30
C ASP A 106 12.81 12.24 7.65
N GLN A 107 12.47 13.31 6.95
CA GLN A 107 11.19 13.98 7.08
C GLN A 107 10.04 13.08 6.59
N LEU A 108 10.22 12.35 5.49
CA LEU A 108 9.24 11.35 5.03
C LEU A 108 9.02 10.25 6.06
N LEU A 109 10.09 9.72 6.66
CA LEU A 109 10.03 8.68 7.69
C LEU A 109 9.37 9.16 9.00
N ALA A 110 9.40 10.46 9.27
CA ALA A 110 8.74 11.08 10.42
C ALA A 110 7.23 11.28 10.24
N LEU A 111 6.69 11.03 9.03
CA LEU A 111 5.25 11.14 8.76
C LEU A 111 4.48 9.93 9.31
N PRO A 112 3.28 10.13 9.87
CA PRO A 112 2.42 9.06 10.37
C PRO A 112 2.13 8.01 9.29
N GLY A 113 2.44 6.74 9.58
CA GLY A 113 2.16 5.62 8.68
C GLY A 113 3.13 5.44 7.51
N VAL A 114 4.16 6.28 7.41
CA VAL A 114 5.25 6.15 6.44
C VAL A 114 6.38 5.35 7.07
N GLY A 115 6.55 4.12 6.62
CA GLY A 115 7.68 3.26 7.00
C GLY A 115 8.83 3.35 6.00
N THR A 116 9.91 2.63 6.29
CA THR A 116 11.15 2.63 5.49
C THR A 116 10.91 2.39 4.00
N TYR A 117 10.05 1.42 3.64
CA TYR A 117 9.68 1.17 2.25
C TYR A 117 9.00 2.39 1.63
N THR A 118 7.91 2.86 2.25
CA THR A 118 7.08 3.95 1.70
C THR A 118 7.90 5.25 1.59
N GLY A 119 8.71 5.59 2.60
CA GLY A 119 9.57 6.78 2.55
C GLY A 119 10.55 6.73 1.37
N ARG A 120 11.26 5.61 1.20
CA ARG A 120 12.17 5.41 0.06
C ARG A 120 11.44 5.40 -1.28
N ALA A 121 10.28 4.75 -1.36
CA ALA A 121 9.49 4.72 -2.58
C ALA A 121 9.05 6.13 -3.01
N VAL A 122 8.58 6.96 -2.08
CA VAL A 122 8.22 8.35 -2.36
C VAL A 122 9.44 9.19 -2.76
N ALA A 123 10.54 9.12 -2.01
CA ALA A 123 11.79 9.82 -2.33
C ALA A 123 12.30 9.45 -3.74
N THR A 124 12.19 8.17 -4.09
CA THR A 124 12.66 7.66 -5.39
C THR A 124 11.66 7.99 -6.51
N PHE A 125 10.39 7.66 -6.36
CA PHE A 125 9.44 7.71 -7.47
C PHE A 125 8.84 9.10 -7.71
N ALA A 126 8.76 9.93 -6.67
CA ALA A 126 8.25 11.29 -6.80
C ALA A 126 9.35 12.34 -6.99
N TYR A 127 10.55 12.08 -6.47
CA TYR A 127 11.63 13.07 -6.47
C TYR A 127 12.87 12.61 -7.24
N GLY A 128 12.84 11.41 -7.82
CA GLY A 128 13.94 10.88 -8.62
C GLY A 128 15.23 10.60 -7.82
N GLN A 129 15.13 10.44 -6.51
CA GLN A 129 16.29 10.21 -5.66
C GLN A 129 16.78 8.77 -5.73
N ARG A 130 18.08 8.58 -5.44
CA ARG A 130 18.72 7.27 -5.42
C ARG A 130 18.53 6.61 -4.06
N HIS A 131 17.51 5.74 -3.94
CA HIS A 131 17.32 4.88 -2.77
C HIS A 131 16.94 3.47 -3.20
N PRO A 132 17.39 2.42 -2.48
CA PRO A 132 16.95 1.05 -2.73
C PRO A 132 15.49 0.90 -2.30
N VAL A 133 14.59 0.69 -3.26
CA VAL A 133 13.17 0.42 -3.02
C VAL A 133 12.93 -1.08 -3.19
N VAL A 134 12.71 -1.76 -2.07
CA VAL A 134 12.68 -3.22 -2.02
C VAL A 134 11.36 -3.74 -1.47
N ASP A 135 10.48 -4.14 -2.39
CA ASP A 135 9.25 -4.90 -2.09
C ASP A 135 9.46 -6.40 -2.29
N THR A 136 8.41 -7.19 -2.15
CA THR A 136 8.46 -8.64 -2.38
C THR A 136 8.76 -9.01 -3.84
N ASN A 137 8.46 -8.13 -4.80
CA ASN A 137 8.73 -8.36 -6.21
C ASN A 137 10.21 -8.12 -6.51
N VAL A 138 10.75 -6.98 -6.07
CA VAL A 138 12.17 -6.65 -6.21
C VAL A 138 13.04 -7.71 -5.54
N ARG A 139 12.74 -8.09 -4.28
CA ARG A 139 13.46 -9.13 -3.56
C ARG A 139 13.54 -10.43 -4.35
N ARG A 140 12.42 -10.87 -4.92
CA ARG A 140 12.38 -12.10 -5.73
C ARG A 140 13.23 -11.99 -6.99
N VAL A 141 13.19 -10.84 -7.68
CA VAL A 141 14.02 -10.60 -8.87
C VAL A 141 15.49 -10.68 -8.50
N VAL A 142 15.92 -9.91 -7.50
CA VAL A 142 17.32 -9.88 -7.04
C VAL A 142 17.80 -11.25 -6.58
N SER A 143 17.01 -11.93 -5.73
CA SER A 143 17.33 -13.28 -5.25
C SER A 143 17.53 -14.28 -6.39
N ARG A 144 16.67 -14.25 -7.41
CA ARG A 144 16.79 -15.15 -8.57
C ARG A 144 17.93 -14.77 -9.50
N VAL A 145 18.03 -13.49 -9.84
CA VAL A 145 18.99 -13.04 -10.86
C VAL A 145 20.41 -13.06 -10.32
N VAL A 146 20.62 -12.60 -9.08
CA VAL A 146 21.96 -12.41 -8.50
C VAL A 146 22.37 -13.60 -7.62
N GLU A 147 21.48 -14.04 -6.71
CA GLU A 147 21.84 -15.05 -5.71
C GLU A 147 21.57 -16.49 -6.16
N GLY A 148 20.83 -16.70 -7.26
CA GLY A 148 20.47 -18.04 -7.74
C GLY A 148 19.44 -18.78 -6.89
N LYS A 149 18.76 -18.08 -5.98
CA LYS A 149 17.76 -18.65 -5.07
C LYS A 149 16.33 -18.48 -5.60
N PRO A 150 15.43 -19.46 -5.38
CA PRO A 150 14.05 -19.40 -5.88
C PRO A 150 13.20 -18.28 -5.26
N ASP A 151 13.47 -17.93 -4.01
CA ASP A 151 12.84 -16.81 -3.28
C ASP A 151 13.80 -16.18 -2.26
N ALA A 152 13.45 -15.02 -1.76
CA ALA A 152 14.26 -14.23 -0.83
C ALA A 152 13.87 -14.42 0.65
N GLY A 153 13.04 -15.41 0.98
CA GLY A 153 12.60 -15.66 2.35
C GLY A 153 11.44 -14.76 2.84
N PRO A 154 11.14 -14.77 4.15
CA PRO A 154 9.85 -14.27 4.65
C PRO A 154 9.73 -12.75 4.80
N ALA A 155 10.79 -12.03 5.04
CA ALA A 155 10.78 -10.59 5.30
C ALA A 155 11.96 -9.87 4.66
N THR A 156 11.82 -8.59 4.35
CA THR A 156 12.91 -7.73 3.85
C THR A 156 13.96 -7.56 4.94
N THR A 157 15.22 -7.73 4.57
CA THR A 157 16.38 -7.63 5.45
C THR A 157 17.28 -6.46 5.04
N ALA A 158 18.25 -6.09 5.88
CA ALA A 158 19.28 -5.13 5.51
C ALA A 158 20.11 -5.62 4.30
N ALA A 159 20.35 -6.92 4.19
CA ALA A 159 21.06 -7.51 3.05
C ALA A 159 20.32 -7.32 1.72
N ASP A 160 18.98 -7.44 1.71
CA ASP A 160 18.18 -7.17 0.50
C ASP A 160 18.31 -5.71 0.04
N LEU A 161 18.40 -4.78 0.98
CA LEU A 161 18.61 -3.36 0.67
C LEU A 161 19.99 -3.11 0.08
N VAL A 162 21.03 -3.70 0.67
CA VAL A 162 22.40 -3.61 0.15
C VAL A 162 22.49 -4.23 -1.24
N ALA A 163 21.93 -5.41 -1.45
CA ALA A 163 21.94 -6.07 -2.74
C ALA A 163 21.24 -5.24 -3.84
N MET A 164 20.15 -4.56 -3.50
CA MET A 164 19.49 -3.65 -4.44
C MET A 164 20.30 -2.37 -4.65
N GLU A 165 20.92 -1.81 -3.59
CA GLU A 165 21.75 -0.62 -3.66
C GLU A 165 22.94 -0.79 -4.63
N GLU A 166 23.58 -1.97 -4.61
CA GLU A 166 24.69 -2.33 -5.50
C GLU A 166 24.28 -2.43 -6.98
N LEU A 167 23.00 -2.69 -7.25
CA LEU A 167 22.46 -2.76 -8.61
C LEU A 167 22.06 -1.39 -9.17
N LEU A 168 21.89 -0.38 -8.32
CA LEU A 168 21.44 0.94 -8.74
C LEU A 168 22.56 1.73 -9.42
N PRO A 169 22.28 2.36 -10.58
CA PRO A 169 23.19 3.36 -11.14
C PRO A 169 23.50 4.48 -10.15
N GLU A 170 24.64 5.14 -10.33
CA GLU A 170 25.06 6.25 -9.47
C GLU A 170 24.18 7.49 -9.68
N GLU A 171 23.75 7.74 -10.92
CA GLU A 171 22.91 8.88 -11.27
C GLU A 171 21.50 8.71 -10.73
N PRO A 172 20.99 9.64 -9.89
CA PRO A 172 19.72 9.48 -9.19
C PRO A 172 18.50 9.23 -10.11
N PRO A 173 18.26 9.97 -11.20
CA PRO A 173 17.14 9.67 -12.10
C PRO A 173 17.20 8.26 -12.73
N CYS A 174 18.40 7.81 -13.10
CA CYS A 174 18.60 6.46 -13.61
C CYS A 174 18.35 5.40 -12.53
N ALA A 175 18.79 5.65 -11.29
CA ALA A 175 18.54 4.78 -10.15
C ALA A 175 17.04 4.67 -9.84
N ALA A 176 16.31 5.78 -9.87
CA ALA A 176 14.85 5.79 -9.68
C ALA A 176 14.16 4.97 -10.76
N ARG A 177 14.57 5.13 -12.02
CA ARG A 177 14.00 4.35 -13.13
C ARG A 177 14.35 2.87 -13.05
N ALA A 178 15.56 2.51 -12.65
CA ALA A 178 15.95 1.13 -12.38
C ALA A 178 15.09 0.51 -11.26
N SER A 179 14.87 1.22 -10.15
CA SER A 179 14.03 0.75 -9.04
C SER A 179 12.61 0.40 -9.49
N ILE A 180 11.96 1.26 -10.28
CA ILE A 180 10.64 0.99 -10.87
C ILE A 180 10.70 -0.20 -11.83
N ALA A 181 11.75 -0.30 -12.65
CA ALA A 181 11.90 -1.38 -13.64
C ALA A 181 12.03 -2.76 -12.97
N PHE A 182 12.85 -2.89 -11.93
CA PHE A 182 12.96 -4.13 -11.15
C PHE A 182 11.63 -4.51 -10.48
N MET A 183 10.90 -3.54 -9.95
CA MET A 183 9.58 -3.77 -9.36
C MET A 183 8.58 -4.28 -10.41
N GLU A 184 8.54 -3.65 -11.58
CA GLU A 184 7.63 -4.04 -12.67
C GLU A 184 7.97 -5.42 -13.22
N LEU A 185 9.26 -5.72 -13.44
CA LEU A 185 9.73 -7.05 -13.81
C LEU A 185 9.23 -8.12 -12.84
N GLY A 186 9.36 -7.86 -11.55
CA GLY A 186 8.88 -8.78 -10.52
C GLY A 186 7.36 -8.92 -10.50
N ALA A 187 6.64 -7.86 -10.85
CA ALA A 187 5.17 -7.86 -10.84
C ALA A 187 4.57 -8.65 -12.01
N ILE A 188 5.14 -8.56 -13.22
CA ILE A 188 4.50 -9.09 -14.43
C ILE A 188 5.29 -10.17 -15.17
N VAL A 189 6.61 -10.26 -14.97
CA VAL A 189 7.49 -11.27 -15.62
C VAL A 189 8.00 -12.28 -14.61
N CYS A 190 8.83 -11.87 -13.65
CA CYS A 190 9.43 -12.73 -12.65
C CYS A 190 8.45 -13.01 -11.49
N THR A 191 7.30 -13.61 -11.82
CA THR A 191 6.25 -13.90 -10.82
C THR A 191 6.65 -15.05 -9.89
N ALA A 192 5.97 -15.15 -8.73
CA ALA A 192 6.34 -16.14 -7.72
C ALA A 192 6.14 -17.60 -8.18
N ARG A 193 5.01 -17.89 -8.87
CA ARG A 193 4.63 -19.27 -9.22
C ARG A 193 4.91 -19.66 -10.67
N SER A 194 4.77 -18.72 -11.59
CA SER A 194 4.87 -19.00 -13.03
C SER A 194 5.61 -17.85 -13.70
N PRO A 195 6.94 -17.76 -13.51
CA PRO A 195 7.73 -16.72 -14.14
C PRO A 195 7.78 -16.92 -15.66
N LYS A 196 7.70 -15.81 -16.39
CA LYS A 196 7.76 -15.77 -17.84
C LYS A 196 9.20 -15.55 -18.30
N CYS A 197 10.08 -16.51 -18.03
CA CYS A 197 11.51 -16.38 -18.29
C CYS A 197 11.85 -16.11 -19.77
N ALA A 198 10.99 -16.51 -20.70
CA ALA A 198 11.19 -16.21 -22.13
C ALA A 198 11.04 -14.71 -22.45
N GLU A 199 10.27 -13.95 -21.65
CA GLU A 199 10.04 -12.51 -21.80
C GLU A 199 11.00 -11.67 -20.91
N CYS A 200 11.86 -12.32 -20.11
CA CYS A 200 12.71 -11.67 -19.14
C CYS A 200 14.00 -11.13 -19.77
N PRO A 201 14.38 -9.86 -19.58
CA PRO A 201 15.63 -9.32 -20.08
C PRO A 201 16.86 -10.03 -19.48
N PHE A 202 16.72 -10.56 -18.26
CA PHE A 202 17.80 -11.26 -17.56
C PHE A 202 17.91 -12.75 -17.88
N ARG A 203 17.18 -13.24 -18.89
CA ARG A 203 17.08 -14.67 -19.20
C ARG A 203 18.41 -15.39 -19.25
N ASP A 204 19.39 -14.78 -19.90
CA ASP A 204 20.65 -15.45 -20.21
C ASP A 204 21.74 -15.25 -19.14
N VAL A 205 21.49 -14.38 -18.16
CA VAL A 205 22.39 -14.08 -17.03
C VAL A 205 21.80 -14.44 -15.66
N CYS A 206 20.54 -14.88 -15.61
CA CYS A 206 19.85 -15.18 -14.36
C CYS A 206 20.45 -16.41 -13.66
N ALA A 207 21.08 -16.20 -12.50
CA ALA A 207 21.74 -17.25 -11.75
C ALA A 207 20.81 -18.40 -11.36
N TRP A 208 19.57 -18.11 -10.97
CA TRP A 208 18.56 -19.14 -10.64
C TRP A 208 18.20 -19.99 -11.86
N ARG A 209 18.05 -19.39 -13.02
CA ARG A 209 17.74 -20.10 -14.25
C ARG A 209 18.92 -20.97 -14.70
N LEU A 210 20.12 -20.43 -14.65
CA LEU A 210 21.37 -21.15 -15.04
C LEU A 210 21.69 -22.32 -14.10
N SER A 211 21.21 -22.27 -12.83
CA SER A 211 21.34 -23.37 -11.87
C SER A 211 20.26 -24.46 -12.00
N GLY A 212 19.40 -24.39 -13.03
CA GLY A 212 18.36 -25.39 -13.28
C GLY A 212 17.04 -25.12 -12.60
N GLU A 213 16.77 -23.88 -12.22
CA GLU A 213 15.49 -23.39 -11.65
C GLU A 213 15.06 -24.16 -10.38
N PRO A 214 15.91 -24.27 -9.36
CA PRO A 214 15.58 -25.01 -8.15
C PRO A 214 14.28 -24.49 -7.52
N LEU A 215 13.44 -25.41 -7.04
CA LEU A 215 12.20 -25.06 -6.36
C LEU A 215 12.48 -24.57 -4.92
N PRO A 216 11.61 -23.73 -4.35
CA PRO A 216 11.71 -23.33 -2.95
C PRO A 216 11.64 -24.56 -2.03
N GLU A 217 12.50 -24.58 -1.03
CA GLU A 217 12.48 -25.61 0.00
C GLU A 217 11.32 -25.37 0.98
N GLY A 218 10.67 -26.47 1.40
CA GLY A 218 9.63 -26.46 2.42
C GLY A 218 8.18 -26.33 1.89
N PRO A 219 7.19 -26.39 2.79
CA PRO A 219 5.79 -26.40 2.40
C PRO A 219 5.35 -25.03 1.86
N SER A 220 4.61 -25.05 0.75
CA SER A 220 4.01 -23.83 0.21
C SER A 220 3.03 -23.20 1.23
N ARG A 221 3.11 -21.90 1.42
CA ARG A 221 2.15 -21.17 2.29
C ARG A 221 0.73 -21.33 1.76
N LYS A 222 -0.15 -21.93 2.56
CA LYS A 222 -1.57 -22.02 2.22
C LYS A 222 -2.18 -20.61 2.25
N PRO A 223 -2.99 -20.24 1.25
CA PRO A 223 -3.72 -18.98 1.30
C PRO A 223 -4.60 -18.91 2.55
N GLN A 224 -4.58 -17.78 3.25
CA GLN A 224 -5.49 -17.58 4.38
C GLN A 224 -6.92 -17.53 3.87
N ARG A 225 -7.81 -18.36 4.47
CA ARG A 225 -9.25 -18.26 4.23
C ARG A 225 -9.73 -16.85 4.64
N TYR A 226 -10.62 -16.28 3.85
CA TYR A 226 -11.32 -15.05 4.20
C TYR A 226 -12.69 -15.34 4.82
N ALA A 227 -13.41 -16.28 4.22
CA ALA A 227 -14.75 -16.68 4.65
C ALA A 227 -14.72 -17.26 6.08
N GLY A 228 -15.62 -16.80 6.93
CA GLY A 228 -15.77 -17.23 8.32
C GLY A 228 -14.76 -16.62 9.29
N THR A 229 -13.93 -15.67 8.87
CA THR A 229 -12.93 -15.03 9.75
C THR A 229 -13.42 -13.71 10.35
N ASP A 230 -12.83 -13.31 11.47
CA ASP A 230 -13.08 -11.99 12.08
C ASP A 230 -12.83 -10.84 11.08
N ARG A 231 -11.93 -11.02 10.12
CA ARG A 231 -11.68 -10.05 9.05
C ARG A 231 -12.90 -9.84 8.16
N GLN A 232 -13.65 -10.90 7.86
CA GLN A 232 -14.91 -10.79 7.13
C GLN A 232 -15.96 -10.06 7.97
N VAL A 233 -16.14 -10.46 9.22
CA VAL A 233 -17.13 -9.83 10.13
C VAL A 233 -16.85 -8.35 10.31
N ARG A 234 -15.59 -7.98 10.58
CA ARG A 234 -15.16 -6.58 10.66
C ARG A 234 -15.47 -5.80 9.38
N GLY A 235 -15.28 -6.42 8.22
CA GLY A 235 -15.62 -5.83 6.93
C GLY A 235 -17.11 -5.53 6.77
N LEU A 236 -17.98 -6.45 7.20
CA LEU A 236 -19.43 -6.29 7.15
C LEU A 236 -19.92 -5.20 8.13
N LEU A 237 -19.40 -5.17 9.35
CA LEU A 237 -19.72 -4.12 10.33
C LEU A 237 -19.33 -2.73 9.81
N LEU A 238 -18.11 -2.59 9.28
CA LEU A 238 -17.65 -1.34 8.68
C LEU A 238 -18.48 -0.91 7.47
N GLU A 239 -18.97 -1.86 6.68
CA GLU A 239 -19.83 -1.55 5.53
C GLU A 239 -21.12 -0.86 5.96
N VAL A 240 -21.77 -1.34 7.03
CA VAL A 240 -22.98 -0.70 7.59
C VAL A 240 -22.67 0.72 8.05
N LEU A 241 -21.56 0.90 8.79
CA LEU A 241 -21.17 2.20 9.33
C LEU A 241 -20.76 3.20 8.23
N ARG A 242 -20.12 2.75 7.16
CA ARG A 242 -19.74 3.59 6.01
C ARG A 242 -20.93 4.18 5.27
N HIS A 243 -22.02 3.43 5.19
CA HIS A 243 -23.23 3.87 4.52
C HIS A 243 -24.18 4.67 5.42
N ALA A 244 -23.89 4.75 6.70
CA ALA A 244 -24.67 5.55 7.63
C ALA A 244 -24.27 7.03 7.59
N THR A 245 -25.26 7.90 7.77
CA THR A 245 -25.09 9.36 7.87
C THR A 245 -25.11 9.86 9.31
N GLY A 246 -25.14 8.97 10.29
CA GLY A 246 -25.18 9.26 11.72
C GLY A 246 -25.00 7.99 12.55
N PRO A 247 -25.25 8.03 13.86
CA PRO A 247 -25.12 6.90 14.75
C PRO A 247 -25.94 5.70 14.29
N VAL A 248 -25.34 4.51 14.36
CA VAL A 248 -25.94 3.24 13.97
C VAL A 248 -26.30 2.47 15.23
N PRO A 249 -27.59 2.15 15.45
CA PRO A 249 -28.01 1.31 16.56
C PRO A 249 -27.39 -0.09 16.47
N ARG A 250 -27.01 -0.64 17.62
CA ARG A 250 -26.41 -1.97 17.75
C ARG A 250 -27.21 -3.05 17.03
N GLN A 251 -28.53 -2.98 17.09
CA GLN A 251 -29.45 -3.91 16.43
C GLN A 251 -29.21 -4.01 14.91
N ARG A 252 -28.81 -2.91 14.23
CA ARG A 252 -28.45 -2.91 12.82
C ARG A 252 -27.10 -3.60 12.55
N LEU A 253 -26.21 -3.61 13.53
CA LEU A 253 -24.93 -4.31 13.45
C LEU A 253 -25.10 -5.79 13.79
N ASP A 254 -26.08 -6.13 14.63
CA ASP A 254 -26.32 -7.49 15.10
C ASP A 254 -26.83 -8.43 14.00
N VAL A 255 -27.45 -7.92 12.95
CA VAL A 255 -27.97 -8.75 11.86
C VAL A 255 -26.93 -9.11 10.79
N VAL A 256 -25.72 -8.51 10.80
CA VAL A 256 -24.72 -8.72 9.73
C VAL A 256 -23.99 -10.08 9.84
N TRP A 257 -24.05 -10.71 11.04
CA TRP A 257 -23.37 -11.98 11.29
C TRP A 257 -24.07 -12.76 12.40
N SER A 258 -24.31 -14.05 12.17
CA SER A 258 -25.12 -14.89 13.08
C SER A 258 -24.42 -15.28 14.38
N ASP A 259 -23.07 -15.44 14.36
CA ASP A 259 -22.30 -15.75 15.56
C ASP A 259 -22.10 -14.47 16.39
N GLU A 260 -22.82 -14.40 17.51
CA GLU A 260 -22.82 -13.24 18.42
C GLU A 260 -21.46 -13.01 19.05
N VAL A 261 -20.77 -14.06 19.48
CA VAL A 261 -19.46 -13.95 20.14
C VAL A 261 -18.41 -13.42 19.16
N GLN A 262 -18.39 -13.96 17.94
CA GLN A 262 -17.49 -13.50 16.90
C GLN A 262 -17.80 -12.06 16.49
N ARG A 263 -19.07 -11.70 16.37
CA ARG A 263 -19.51 -10.35 16.02
C ARG A 263 -19.11 -9.33 17.10
N ALA A 264 -19.36 -9.66 18.38
CA ALA A 264 -18.97 -8.80 19.50
C ALA A 264 -17.45 -8.56 19.53
N ARG A 265 -16.66 -9.64 19.38
CA ARG A 265 -15.18 -9.55 19.30
C ARG A 265 -14.72 -8.70 18.11
N ALA A 266 -15.36 -8.87 16.94
CA ALA A 266 -15.04 -8.10 15.75
C ALA A 266 -15.34 -6.61 15.93
N LEU A 267 -16.47 -6.26 16.57
CA LEU A 267 -16.86 -4.89 16.88
C LEU A 267 -15.90 -4.26 17.91
N SER A 268 -15.61 -4.97 19.00
CA SER A 268 -14.61 -4.53 20.00
C SER A 268 -13.26 -4.22 19.34
N GLY A 269 -12.77 -5.12 18.48
CA GLY A 269 -11.55 -4.88 17.75
C GLY A 269 -11.60 -3.69 16.79
N LEU A 270 -12.76 -3.32 16.25
CA LEU A 270 -12.91 -2.09 15.46
C LEU A 270 -12.82 -0.83 16.33
N VAL A 271 -13.37 -0.89 17.54
CA VAL A 271 -13.29 0.20 18.53
C VAL A 271 -11.83 0.34 19.02
N GLU A 272 -11.20 -0.75 19.41
CA GLU A 272 -9.78 -0.77 19.85
C GLU A 272 -8.82 -0.23 18.77
N ASP A 273 -9.10 -0.53 17.51
CA ASP A 273 -8.35 -0.01 16.36
C ASP A 273 -8.63 1.47 16.05
N GLY A 274 -9.58 2.11 16.75
CA GLY A 274 -9.98 3.49 16.54
C GLY A 274 -10.71 3.73 15.21
N LEU A 275 -11.30 2.70 14.61
CA LEU A 275 -12.10 2.80 13.37
C LEU A 275 -13.55 3.12 13.65
N VAL A 276 -14.02 2.75 14.83
CA VAL A 276 -15.39 2.92 15.30
C VAL A 276 -15.36 3.49 16.70
N GLU A 277 -16.29 4.40 17.00
CA GLU A 277 -16.52 4.93 18.33
C GLU A 277 -17.90 4.52 18.82
N ALA A 278 -18.01 4.22 20.12
CA ALA A 278 -19.31 4.09 20.77
C ALA A 278 -19.94 5.47 20.92
N PHE A 279 -21.21 5.59 20.56
CA PHE A 279 -22.01 6.79 20.69
C PHE A 279 -23.22 6.50 21.59
N GLY A 280 -23.19 7.03 22.81
CA GLY A 280 -24.15 6.64 23.83
C GLY A 280 -24.02 5.18 24.25
N ALA A 281 -25.13 4.57 24.71
CA ALA A 281 -25.10 3.24 25.31
C ALA A 281 -25.16 2.09 24.26
N GLU A 282 -25.84 2.30 23.14
CA GLU A 282 -26.18 1.21 22.18
C GLU A 282 -26.01 1.65 20.72
N GLU A 283 -25.22 2.69 20.46
CA GLU A 283 -24.99 3.18 19.12
C GLU A 283 -23.50 3.29 18.80
N PHE A 284 -23.15 3.25 17.51
CA PHE A 284 -21.78 3.29 17.00
C PHE A 284 -21.68 4.21 15.80
N ILE A 285 -20.54 4.91 15.67
CA ILE A 285 -20.22 5.77 14.52
C ILE A 285 -18.80 5.44 14.01
N LEU A 286 -18.49 5.83 12.78
CA LEU A 286 -17.08 5.86 12.36
C LEU A 286 -16.34 6.91 13.19
N ALA A 287 -15.12 6.58 13.59
CA ALA A 287 -14.29 7.49 14.36
C ALA A 287 -14.05 8.82 13.61
N GLY A 288 -14.30 9.92 14.27
CA GLY A 288 -14.23 11.25 13.70
C GLY A 288 -15.49 11.69 12.93
N ASP A 289 -16.59 10.94 12.99
CA ASP A 289 -17.89 11.43 12.54
C ASP A 289 -18.47 12.38 13.61
N ALA A 290 -18.71 13.62 13.24
CA ALA A 290 -19.58 14.47 14.07
C ALA A 290 -21.04 14.05 13.82
N PRO A 291 -21.86 13.82 14.86
CA PRO A 291 -23.29 13.67 14.68
C PRO A 291 -23.82 14.92 13.99
N LYS A 292 -24.47 14.75 12.83
CA LYS A 292 -25.20 15.83 12.19
C LYS A 292 -26.46 16.09 13.03
N GLY A 293 -26.41 17.10 13.90
CA GLY A 293 -27.57 17.57 14.64
C GLY A 293 -27.30 17.75 16.13
N GLU A 294 -27.00 18.93 16.46
CA GLU A 294 -27.65 19.87 17.38
C GLU A 294 -26.84 21.17 17.31
N VAL A 295 -27.25 22.02 16.38
CA VAL A 295 -26.97 23.43 16.57
C VAL A 295 -27.75 23.79 17.86
N GLN A 296 -27.10 23.76 19.01
CA GLN A 296 -27.57 24.44 20.17
C GLN A 296 -27.59 25.94 19.83
N THR A 297 -28.74 26.40 19.39
CA THR A 297 -29.09 27.81 19.43
C THR A 297 -29.05 28.24 20.89
N LEU A 298 -27.98 28.95 21.26
CA LEU A 298 -27.95 29.84 22.41
C LEU A 298 -28.51 31.18 22.01
#